data_1d98b7af803669422ab23ade1673b52d
#
_entry.id   1d98b7af803669422ab23ade1673b52d
#
_cell.length_a   1.000
_cell.length_b   1.000
_cell.length_c   1.000
_cell.angle_alpha   90.00
_cell.angle_beta   90.00
_cell.angle_gamma   90.00
#
_symmetry.space_group_name_H-M   'P 1'
#
loop_
_entity.id
_entity.type
_entity.pdbx_description
1 polymer ?
#
loop_
_entity_poly.entity_id
_entity_poly.type
_entity_poly.pdbx_seq_one_letter_code
_entity_poly.pdbx_strand_id
1 'polypeptide(L)'
;MIEVARAEGYRAHMEPGISAEDCLYADLGIDPGRVGCQHLEASQPLFFERQLDTTSQIILWQLGVVGDRSLGRFLTPDAYRELLTERLCEDYPSDHEVIVYRAPTLPIDGPYIQRMVLRDLPRAEFTGHETLVLPPLHALKPNARMRARLDALDAIHGAGAGSATPA
;
A
#
# COMPACT_ATOMS: atom_id res chain seq x y z
N MET A 1 16.37 -0.51 -18.77
CA MET A 1 16.48 0.47 -19.88
C MET A 1 17.61 1.48 -19.64
N ILE A 2 17.63 2.25 -18.55
CA ILE A 2 18.66 3.29 -18.30
C ILE A 2 20.08 2.73 -18.29
N GLU A 3 20.30 1.62 -17.61
CA GLU A 3 21.61 0.94 -17.54
C GLU A 3 22.06 0.44 -18.91
N VAL A 4 21.16 -0.09 -19.73
CA VAL A 4 21.46 -0.52 -21.09
C VAL A 4 21.86 0.66 -21.95
N ALA A 5 21.08 1.74 -21.92
CA ALA A 5 21.41 2.95 -22.67
C ALA A 5 22.78 3.54 -22.26
N ARG A 6 23.09 3.54 -20.97
CA ARG A 6 24.41 3.99 -20.46
C ARG A 6 25.56 3.09 -20.94
N ALA A 7 25.33 1.77 -20.96
CA ALA A 7 26.31 0.80 -21.46
C ALA A 7 26.57 0.97 -22.96
N GLU A 8 25.60 1.47 -23.73
CA GLU A 8 25.71 1.82 -25.13
C GLU A 8 26.27 3.23 -25.39
N GLY A 9 26.69 3.95 -24.31
CA GLY A 9 27.31 5.26 -24.40
C GLY A 9 26.36 6.45 -24.43
N TYR A 10 25.06 6.24 -24.23
CA TYR A 10 24.09 7.33 -24.13
C TYR A 10 24.07 7.98 -22.74
N ARG A 11 23.79 9.26 -22.69
CA ARG A 11 23.47 9.95 -21.45
C ARG A 11 22.01 9.62 -21.09
N ALA A 12 21.83 8.79 -20.07
CA ALA A 12 20.49 8.38 -19.61
C ALA A 12 20.35 8.55 -18.11
N HIS A 13 19.24 9.14 -17.67
CA HIS A 13 18.87 9.32 -16.26
C HIS A 13 17.34 9.21 -16.11
N MET A 14 16.88 9.07 -14.89
CA MET A 14 15.47 9.07 -14.54
C MET A 14 15.13 10.40 -13.89
N GLU A 15 14.18 11.12 -14.44
CA GLU A 15 13.63 12.30 -13.79
C GLU A 15 12.56 11.89 -12.75
N PRO A 16 12.42 12.64 -11.65
CA PRO A 16 11.33 12.45 -10.74
C PRO A 16 10.00 12.84 -11.39
N GLY A 17 8.94 12.19 -10.97
CA GLY A 17 7.60 12.49 -11.47
C GLY A 17 6.55 12.17 -10.43
N ILE A 18 5.32 12.64 -10.63
CA ILE A 18 4.16 12.28 -9.81
C ILE A 18 3.75 10.86 -10.19
N SER A 19 3.57 10.01 -9.19
CA SER A 19 3.11 8.64 -9.35
C SER A 19 1.65 8.48 -8.92
N ALA A 20 1.02 7.35 -9.25
CA ALA A 20 -0.28 6.98 -8.70
C ALA A 20 -0.25 6.86 -7.16
N GLU A 21 0.92 6.61 -6.57
CA GLU A 21 1.14 6.59 -5.12
C GLU A 21 0.92 7.97 -4.50
N ASP A 22 1.52 9.02 -5.09
CA ASP A 22 1.35 10.40 -4.61
C ASP A 22 -0.12 10.83 -4.67
N CYS A 23 -0.81 10.48 -5.76
CA CYS A 23 -2.24 10.74 -5.91
C CYS A 23 -3.05 9.98 -4.85
N LEU A 24 -2.74 8.69 -4.62
CA LEU A 24 -3.43 7.86 -3.63
C LEU A 24 -3.32 8.45 -2.22
N TYR A 25 -2.13 8.88 -1.82
CA TYR A 25 -1.94 9.50 -0.50
C TYR A 25 -2.72 10.80 -0.35
N ALA A 26 -2.70 11.64 -1.37
CA ALA A 26 -3.42 12.92 -1.37
C ALA A 26 -4.94 12.70 -1.34
N ASP A 27 -5.47 11.83 -2.18
CA ASP A 27 -6.91 11.58 -2.33
C ASP A 27 -7.52 10.86 -1.13
N LEU A 28 -6.77 9.93 -0.51
CA LEU A 28 -7.22 9.16 0.65
C LEU A 28 -6.86 9.82 2.00
N GLY A 29 -6.06 10.89 1.99
CA GLY A 29 -5.58 11.54 3.21
C GLY A 29 -4.65 10.64 4.04
N ILE A 30 -3.85 9.80 3.38
CA ILE A 30 -2.90 8.90 4.04
C ILE A 30 -1.57 9.60 4.23
N ASP A 31 -1.07 9.62 5.46
CA ASP A 31 0.32 9.96 5.76
C ASP A 31 1.14 8.66 5.83
N PRO A 32 1.99 8.37 4.81
CA PRO A 32 2.81 7.15 4.80
C PRO A 32 3.82 7.08 5.95
N GLY A 33 4.20 8.22 6.53
CA GLY A 33 5.14 8.29 7.66
C GLY A 33 4.52 7.94 9.01
N ARG A 34 3.20 7.99 9.14
CA ARG A 34 2.53 7.82 10.44
C ARG A 34 2.60 6.39 10.97
N VAL A 35 2.25 5.40 10.14
CA VAL A 35 2.24 3.97 10.51
C VAL A 35 3.09 3.12 9.57
N GLY A 36 3.60 3.73 8.53
CA GLY A 36 4.31 3.05 7.45
C GLY A 36 3.38 2.51 6.37
N CYS A 37 3.96 2.19 5.22
CA CYS A 37 3.28 1.57 4.10
C CYS A 37 4.10 0.38 3.59
N GLN A 38 3.44 -0.73 3.30
CA GLN A 38 4.03 -1.85 2.60
C GLN A 38 3.41 -1.94 1.21
N HIS A 39 4.25 -1.80 0.18
CA HIS A 39 3.84 -1.81 -1.22
C HIS A 39 4.18 -3.14 -1.87
N LEU A 40 3.18 -3.78 -2.46
CA LEU A 40 3.33 -5.03 -3.19
C LEU A 40 2.56 -4.93 -4.50
N GLU A 41 3.00 -5.65 -5.50
CA GLU A 41 2.16 -5.97 -6.64
C GLU A 41 1.13 -7.03 -6.19
N ALA A 42 -0.13 -6.89 -6.61
CA ALA A 42 -1.25 -7.68 -6.04
C ALA A 42 -1.09 -9.20 -6.18
N SER A 43 -0.31 -9.67 -7.15
CA SER A 43 -0.03 -11.09 -7.32
C SER A 43 1.05 -11.63 -6.37
N GLN A 44 1.87 -10.76 -5.75
CA GLN A 44 2.98 -11.24 -4.91
C GLN A 44 2.52 -12.10 -3.72
N PRO A 45 1.43 -11.76 -3.00
CA PRO A 45 0.92 -12.63 -1.93
C PRO A 45 0.46 -14.02 -2.40
N LEU A 46 0.13 -14.16 -3.70
CA LEU A 46 -0.27 -15.44 -4.30
C LEU A 46 0.93 -16.27 -4.78
N PHE A 47 2.01 -15.60 -5.17
CA PHE A 47 3.18 -16.28 -5.75
C PHE A 47 4.27 -16.59 -4.72
N PHE A 48 4.30 -15.84 -3.62
CA PHE A 48 5.36 -15.91 -2.62
C PHE A 48 4.78 -15.90 -1.20
N GLU A 49 5.46 -16.57 -0.28
CA GLU A 49 5.18 -16.45 1.16
C GLU A 49 5.58 -15.05 1.64
N ARG A 50 4.63 -14.14 1.62
CA ARG A 50 4.82 -12.76 2.07
C ARG A 50 4.17 -12.57 3.43
N GLN A 51 4.90 -11.95 4.35
CA GLN A 51 4.34 -11.46 5.61
C GLN A 51 3.77 -10.06 5.36
N LEU A 52 2.50 -9.87 5.72
CA LEU A 52 1.85 -8.58 5.70
C LEU A 52 1.96 -7.94 7.09
N ASP A 53 2.47 -6.73 7.14
CA ASP A 53 2.50 -5.96 8.38
C ASP A 53 1.13 -5.34 8.64
N THR A 54 0.31 -6.02 9.42
CA THR A 54 -1.06 -5.57 9.75
C THR A 54 -1.10 -4.33 10.64
N THR A 55 0.04 -3.76 11.02
CA THR A 55 0.14 -2.48 11.72
C THR A 55 0.42 -1.30 10.80
N SER A 56 0.70 -1.57 9.52
CA SER A 56 0.95 -0.58 8.46
C SER A 56 -0.17 -0.54 7.42
N GLN A 57 -0.15 0.46 6.53
CA GLN A 57 -0.97 0.45 5.32
C GLN A 57 -0.41 -0.58 4.35
N ILE A 58 -1.24 -1.50 3.85
CA ILE A 58 -0.87 -2.39 2.76
C ILE A 58 -1.45 -1.85 1.46
N ILE A 59 -0.60 -1.65 0.47
CA ILE A 59 -0.99 -1.14 -0.85
C ILE A 59 -0.63 -2.18 -1.89
N LEU A 60 -1.66 -2.77 -2.51
CA LEU A 60 -1.53 -3.80 -3.53
C LEU A 60 -1.82 -3.19 -4.90
N TRP A 61 -0.75 -3.01 -5.68
CA TRP A 61 -0.82 -2.46 -7.03
C TRP A 61 -1.31 -3.47 -8.05
N GLN A 62 -1.90 -2.96 -9.13
CA GLN A 62 -2.32 -3.77 -10.29
C GLN A 62 -3.36 -4.84 -9.95
N LEU A 63 -4.35 -4.49 -9.13
CA LEU A 63 -5.38 -5.41 -8.67
C LEU A 63 -6.16 -6.06 -9.83
N GLY A 64 -6.41 -5.32 -10.91
CA GLY A 64 -7.17 -5.82 -12.06
C GLY A 64 -6.51 -6.99 -12.80
N VAL A 65 -5.19 -7.15 -12.67
CA VAL A 65 -4.42 -8.23 -13.31
C VAL A 65 -3.83 -9.22 -12.32
N VAL A 66 -4.37 -9.24 -11.10
CA VAL A 66 -3.91 -10.14 -10.04
C VAL A 66 -3.86 -11.59 -10.52
N GLY A 67 -2.75 -12.28 -10.22
CA GLY A 67 -2.55 -13.69 -10.56
C GLY A 67 -2.19 -13.96 -12.02
N ASP A 68 -2.13 -12.96 -12.91
CA ASP A 68 -1.68 -13.18 -14.28
C ASP A 68 -0.18 -13.48 -14.33
N ARG A 69 0.17 -14.60 -14.95
CA ARG A 69 1.55 -15.06 -15.17
C ARG A 69 2.02 -14.85 -16.61
N SER A 70 1.11 -14.44 -17.48
CA SER A 70 1.40 -14.31 -18.91
C SER A 70 1.87 -12.91 -19.30
N LEU A 71 1.60 -11.90 -18.43
CA LEU A 71 1.77 -10.47 -18.71
C LEU A 71 0.99 -10.00 -19.95
N GLY A 72 -0.04 -10.75 -20.34
CA GLY A 72 -0.82 -10.48 -21.55
C GLY A 72 -2.28 -10.12 -21.28
N ARG A 73 -2.71 -10.07 -20.03
CA ARG A 73 -4.10 -9.76 -19.67
C ARG A 73 -4.23 -8.33 -19.18
N PHE A 74 -5.31 -7.67 -19.59
CA PHE A 74 -5.69 -6.36 -19.06
C PHE A 74 -6.61 -6.48 -17.83
N LEU A 75 -7.30 -7.62 -17.69
CA LEU A 75 -8.16 -7.92 -16.57
C LEU A 75 -8.22 -9.44 -16.37
N THR A 76 -8.08 -9.88 -15.12
CA THR A 76 -8.26 -11.29 -14.76
C THR A 76 -9.71 -11.57 -14.32
N PRO A 77 -10.22 -12.80 -14.52
CA PRO A 77 -11.52 -13.22 -14.00
C PRO A 77 -11.65 -13.08 -12.48
N ASP A 78 -12.87 -12.98 -11.97
CA ASP A 78 -13.20 -12.78 -10.55
C ASP A 78 -12.56 -13.86 -9.64
N ALA A 79 -12.44 -15.09 -10.14
CA ALA A 79 -11.82 -16.20 -9.40
C ALA A 79 -10.37 -15.90 -8.92
N TYR A 80 -9.64 -15.03 -9.62
CA TYR A 80 -8.30 -14.61 -9.17
C TYR A 80 -8.38 -13.67 -7.98
N ARG A 81 -9.40 -12.81 -7.92
CA ARG A 81 -9.68 -11.95 -6.79
C ARG A 81 -10.26 -12.72 -5.61
N GLU A 82 -11.05 -13.77 -5.87
CA GLU A 82 -11.48 -14.72 -4.83
C GLU A 82 -10.28 -15.35 -4.15
N LEU A 83 -9.30 -15.84 -4.92
CA LEU A 83 -8.07 -16.41 -4.38
C LEU A 83 -7.23 -15.39 -3.60
N LEU A 84 -7.13 -14.15 -4.09
CA LEU A 84 -6.47 -13.09 -3.34
C LEU A 84 -7.20 -12.79 -2.03
N THR A 85 -8.54 -12.73 -2.05
CA THR A 85 -9.36 -12.49 -0.86
C THR A 85 -9.17 -13.61 0.17
N GLU A 86 -9.16 -14.87 -0.27
CA GLU A 86 -8.86 -16.03 0.59
C GLU A 86 -7.48 -15.87 1.26
N ARG A 87 -6.45 -15.55 0.49
CA ARG A 87 -5.10 -15.33 1.02
C ARG A 87 -5.04 -14.16 2.01
N LEU A 88 -5.71 -13.05 1.72
CA LEU A 88 -5.75 -11.89 2.62
C LEU A 88 -6.52 -12.17 3.91
N CYS A 89 -7.53 -13.05 3.87
CA CYS A 89 -8.28 -13.48 5.05
C CYS A 89 -7.46 -14.33 6.04
N GLU A 90 -6.25 -14.77 5.68
CA GLU A 90 -5.32 -15.38 6.64
C GLU A 90 -4.77 -14.35 7.63
N ASP A 91 -4.64 -13.09 7.21
CA ASP A 91 -4.06 -11.99 8.01
C ASP A 91 -5.12 -10.99 8.50
N TYR A 92 -6.27 -10.87 7.81
CA TYR A 92 -7.32 -9.88 8.06
C TYR A 92 -8.68 -10.54 8.24
N PRO A 93 -9.56 -10.02 9.12
CA PRO A 93 -10.96 -10.44 9.17
C PRO A 93 -11.67 -10.21 7.84
N SER A 94 -12.59 -11.08 7.46
CA SER A 94 -13.33 -10.97 6.20
C SER A 94 -14.23 -9.72 6.10
N ASP A 95 -14.56 -9.11 7.24
CA ASP A 95 -15.31 -7.85 7.35
C ASP A 95 -14.40 -6.62 7.53
N HIS A 96 -13.08 -6.78 7.42
CA HIS A 96 -12.14 -5.66 7.42
C HIS A 96 -12.44 -4.70 6.27
N GLU A 97 -12.51 -3.38 6.56
CA GLU A 97 -12.70 -2.38 5.52
C GLU A 97 -11.47 -2.30 4.63
N VAL A 98 -11.69 -2.34 3.32
CA VAL A 98 -10.67 -2.14 2.30
C VAL A 98 -11.12 -1.06 1.31
N ILE A 99 -10.16 -0.48 0.61
CA ILE A 99 -10.41 0.62 -0.33
C ILE A 99 -9.89 0.19 -1.70
N VAL A 100 -10.77 0.20 -2.70
CA VAL A 100 -10.38 0.11 -4.10
C VAL A 100 -10.22 1.51 -4.62
N TYR A 101 -9.02 1.83 -5.11
CA TYR A 101 -8.62 3.15 -5.56
C TYR A 101 -8.14 3.12 -7.01
N ARG A 102 -8.48 4.18 -7.76
CA ARG A 102 -7.90 4.48 -9.08
C ARG A 102 -7.71 5.98 -9.21
N ALA A 103 -6.48 6.39 -9.53
CA ALA A 103 -6.17 7.78 -9.82
C ALA A 103 -6.91 8.27 -11.07
N PRO A 104 -7.32 9.54 -11.14
CA PRO A 104 -7.89 10.12 -12.36
C PRO A 104 -6.83 10.16 -13.47
N THR A 105 -7.28 9.93 -14.70
CA THR A 105 -6.40 10.02 -15.88
C THR A 105 -6.40 11.42 -16.51
N LEU A 106 -7.46 12.18 -16.28
CA LEU A 106 -7.60 13.55 -16.75
C LEU A 106 -7.80 14.52 -15.58
N PRO A 107 -7.32 15.76 -15.65
CA PRO A 107 -7.48 16.76 -14.58
C PRO A 107 -8.93 17.12 -14.25
N ILE A 108 -9.87 16.80 -15.14
CA ILE A 108 -11.31 17.06 -14.97
C ILE A 108 -12.05 15.90 -14.28
N ASP A 109 -11.39 14.73 -14.16
CA ASP A 109 -11.96 13.56 -13.52
C ASP A 109 -11.62 13.58 -12.03
N GLY A 110 -12.53 13.04 -11.20
CA GLY A 110 -12.23 12.76 -9.80
C GLY A 110 -11.60 11.37 -9.64
N PRO A 111 -10.96 11.10 -8.49
CA PRO A 111 -10.48 9.76 -8.17
C PRO A 111 -11.66 8.78 -8.00
N TYR A 112 -11.47 7.53 -8.41
CA TYR A 112 -12.38 6.46 -8.05
C TYR A 112 -11.98 5.91 -6.69
N ILE A 113 -12.88 5.99 -5.72
CA ILE A 113 -12.67 5.50 -4.36
C ILE A 113 -13.89 4.69 -3.95
N GLN A 114 -13.72 3.40 -3.77
CA GLN A 114 -14.77 2.50 -3.30
C GLN A 114 -14.32 1.82 -2.00
N ARG A 115 -15.05 2.09 -0.91
CA ARG A 115 -14.86 1.42 0.38
C ARG A 115 -15.80 0.23 0.47
N MET A 116 -15.28 -0.90 0.91
CA MET A 116 -16.06 -2.12 1.06
C MET A 116 -15.43 -3.03 2.13
N VAL A 117 -16.10 -4.11 2.49
CA VAL A 117 -15.50 -5.16 3.31
C VAL A 117 -14.74 -6.15 2.43
N LEU A 118 -13.66 -6.70 2.96
CA LEU A 118 -12.72 -7.57 2.22
C LEU A 118 -13.42 -8.74 1.49
N ARG A 119 -14.43 -9.37 2.11
CA ARG A 119 -15.17 -10.49 1.50
C ARG A 119 -15.92 -10.10 0.22
N ASP A 120 -16.21 -8.82 0.01
CA ASP A 120 -16.96 -8.34 -1.17
C ASP A 120 -16.03 -7.94 -2.33
N LEU A 121 -14.71 -7.93 -2.10
CA LEU A 121 -13.71 -7.56 -3.10
C LEU A 121 -13.85 -8.31 -4.44
N PRO A 122 -14.14 -9.62 -4.49
CA PRO A 122 -14.30 -10.32 -5.77
C PRO A 122 -15.41 -9.80 -6.66
N ARG A 123 -16.44 -9.17 -6.06
CA ARG A 123 -17.63 -8.66 -6.77
C ARG A 123 -17.51 -7.19 -7.18
N ALA A 124 -16.43 -6.53 -6.82
CA ALA A 124 -16.21 -5.14 -7.20
C ALA A 124 -15.96 -5.03 -8.71
N GLU A 125 -16.36 -3.89 -9.28
CA GLU A 125 -16.11 -3.59 -10.69
C GLU A 125 -14.67 -3.10 -10.87
N PHE A 126 -13.99 -3.62 -11.89
CA PHE A 126 -12.59 -3.28 -12.21
C PHE A 126 -12.45 -2.91 -13.68
N THR A 127 -11.55 -1.98 -13.94
CA THR A 127 -11.16 -1.55 -15.31
C THR A 127 -9.72 -1.93 -15.65
N GLY A 128 -8.97 -2.50 -14.68
CA GLY A 128 -7.60 -2.96 -14.86
C GLY A 128 -6.52 -2.10 -14.20
N HIS A 129 -6.85 -0.90 -13.72
CA HIS A 129 -5.89 0.06 -13.15
C HIS A 129 -6.06 0.30 -11.65
N GLU A 130 -6.88 -0.49 -10.99
CA GLU A 130 -7.20 -0.31 -9.59
C GLU A 130 -6.06 -0.79 -8.69
N THR A 131 -5.97 -0.13 -7.55
CA THR A 131 -5.08 -0.43 -6.43
C THR A 131 -5.94 -0.77 -5.23
N LEU A 132 -5.59 -1.82 -4.49
CA LEU A 132 -6.23 -2.17 -3.23
C LEU A 132 -5.43 -1.60 -2.06
N VAL A 133 -6.12 -0.91 -1.16
CA VAL A 133 -5.56 -0.42 0.10
C VAL A 133 -6.22 -1.15 1.25
N LEU A 134 -5.42 -1.78 2.10
CA LEU A 134 -5.86 -2.34 3.37
C LEU A 134 -5.34 -1.43 4.50
N PRO A 135 -6.22 -0.69 5.18
CA PRO A 135 -5.85 0.07 6.37
C PRO A 135 -5.27 -0.83 7.47
N PRO A 136 -4.50 -0.28 8.43
CA PRO A 136 -3.98 -1.06 9.55
C PRO A 136 -5.10 -1.77 10.31
N LEU A 137 -4.92 -3.07 10.57
CA LEU A 137 -5.80 -3.85 11.43
C LEU A 137 -5.49 -3.61 12.92
N HIS A 138 -4.20 -3.42 13.22
CA HIS A 138 -3.70 -3.28 14.58
C HIS A 138 -2.95 -1.97 14.78
N ALA A 139 -3.03 -1.42 15.99
CA ALA A 139 -2.19 -0.29 16.38
C ALA A 139 -0.72 -0.72 16.58
N LEU A 140 0.20 0.21 16.34
CA LEU A 140 1.62 0.03 16.65
C LEU A 140 1.80 -0.23 18.16
N LYS A 141 2.58 -1.24 18.49
CA LYS A 141 2.92 -1.57 19.89
C LYS A 141 4.14 -0.78 20.33
N PRO A 142 4.08 -0.04 21.46
CA PRO A 142 5.22 0.68 21.98
C PRO A 142 6.41 -0.25 22.30
N ASN A 143 7.61 0.15 21.92
CA ASN A 143 8.83 -0.53 22.32
C ASN A 143 9.27 -0.04 23.70
N ALA A 144 8.76 -0.68 24.77
CA ALA A 144 9.01 -0.27 26.16
C ALA A 144 10.51 -0.21 26.52
N ARG A 145 11.32 -1.16 26.01
CA ARG A 145 12.77 -1.18 26.23
C ARG A 145 13.47 0.05 25.62
N MET A 146 13.10 0.42 24.41
CA MET A 146 13.70 1.59 23.75
C MET A 146 13.20 2.90 24.34
N ARG A 147 11.92 2.96 24.71
CA ARG A 147 11.36 4.14 25.41
C ARG A 147 12.09 4.42 26.71
N ALA A 148 12.29 3.41 27.57
CA ALA A 148 13.04 3.58 28.81
C ALA A 148 14.49 4.08 28.56
N ARG A 149 15.13 3.67 27.46
CA ARG A 149 16.47 4.18 27.10
C ARG A 149 16.42 5.62 26.60
N LEU A 150 15.38 6.02 25.87
CA LEU A 150 15.18 7.41 25.46
C LEU A 150 14.94 8.30 26.68
N ASP A 151 14.08 7.87 27.62
CA ASP A 151 13.81 8.61 28.85
C ASP A 151 15.09 8.83 29.66
N ALA A 152 15.99 7.84 29.72
CA ALA A 152 17.29 7.97 30.37
C ALA A 152 18.22 8.95 29.64
N LEU A 153 18.21 8.99 28.32
CA LEU A 153 18.99 9.95 27.54
C LEU A 153 18.44 11.38 27.73
N ASP A 154 17.13 11.54 27.71
CA ASP A 154 16.46 12.81 27.93
C ASP A 154 16.80 13.40 29.33
N ALA A 155 16.88 12.52 30.35
CA ALA A 155 17.30 12.90 31.70
C ALA A 155 18.76 13.43 31.76
N ILE A 156 19.65 12.89 30.91
CA ILE A 156 21.05 13.31 30.83
C ILE A 156 21.23 14.58 30.01
N HIS A 157 20.50 14.70 28.89
CA HIS A 157 20.71 15.76 27.91
C HIS A 157 19.70 16.91 28.04
N GLY A 158 18.79 16.85 28.98
CA GLY A 158 17.84 17.92 29.27
C GLY A 158 16.89 18.17 28.09
N ALA A 159 16.15 17.14 27.66
CA ALA A 159 15.09 17.34 26.70
C ALA A 159 14.07 18.32 27.27
N GLY A 160 13.95 19.46 26.60
CA GLY A 160 12.96 20.46 27.00
C GLY A 160 11.57 19.83 27.01
N ALA A 161 10.86 19.97 28.12
CA ALA A 161 9.53 19.49 28.33
C ALA A 161 8.57 20.09 27.30
N GLY A 162 8.45 19.44 26.15
CA GLY A 162 7.44 19.66 25.15
C GLY A 162 6.48 18.47 25.20
N SER A 163 5.38 18.61 25.97
CA SER A 163 4.27 17.68 25.94
C SER A 163 3.59 17.72 24.58
N ALA A 164 4.11 16.97 23.61
CA ALA A 164 3.37 16.67 22.41
C ALA A 164 2.43 15.49 22.71
N THR A 165 1.17 15.79 22.95
CA THR A 165 0.09 14.81 22.92
C THR A 165 0.06 14.21 21.51
N PRO A 166 0.14 12.89 21.33
CA PRO A 166 -0.01 12.29 20.00
C PRO A 166 -1.45 12.47 19.53
N ALA A 167 -1.58 13.05 18.33
CA ALA A 167 -2.84 13.15 17.61
C ALA A 167 -3.20 11.81 16.97
#